data_491ad2acc851520fdbc7bceb0bde6bac
#
_entry.id   491ad2acc851520fdbc7bceb0bde6bac
#
_cell.length_a   1.000
_cell.length_b   1.000
_cell.length_c   1.000
_cell.angle_alpha   90.00
_cell.angle_beta   90.00
_cell.angle_gamma   90.00
#
_symmetry.space_group_name_H-M   'P 1'
#
loop_
_entity.id
_entity.type
_entity.pdbx_description
1 polymer ?
#
loop_
_entity_poly.entity_id
_entity_poly.type
_entity_poly.pdbx_seq_one_letter_code
_entity_poly.pdbx_strand_id
1 'polypeptide(L)'
;MKLDFSNVLIRPKRSTINSRSEVDLKRCFKFKYSPLEWIGTPIISANMDSTGTFEVYECLYQHKIVTALHKFYTLEQYKYFKEHHDVNPDYFMISSGIADGAIKHLQSIFGIIDCNWICIDIANGYISNLVNFCKRVREISVSYTHL
;
A
#
# COMPACT_ATOMS: atom_id res chain seq x y z
N MET A 1 15.56 24.25 -4.14
CA MET A 1 14.59 24.63 -5.19
C MET A 1 13.54 23.51 -5.24
N LYS A 2 12.25 23.83 -5.18
CA LYS A 2 11.17 22.83 -5.38
C LYS A 2 10.76 22.93 -6.85
N LEU A 3 10.68 21.78 -7.54
CA LEU A 3 10.26 21.69 -8.93
C LEU A 3 8.88 21.07 -9.02
N ASP A 4 8.05 21.56 -9.93
CA ASP A 4 6.78 20.98 -10.33
C ASP A 4 6.91 20.33 -11.71
N PHE A 5 5.92 19.55 -12.14
CA PHE A 5 5.90 18.92 -13.46
C PHE A 5 6.04 19.93 -14.60
N SER A 6 5.54 21.17 -14.43
CA SER A 6 5.72 22.26 -15.37
C SER A 6 7.17 22.74 -15.53
N ASN A 7 8.04 22.39 -14.58
CA ASN A 7 9.44 22.85 -14.54
C ASN A 7 10.42 21.79 -15.07
N VAL A 8 9.95 20.63 -15.50
CA VAL A 8 10.79 19.51 -15.91
C VAL A 8 10.31 18.90 -17.21
N LEU A 9 11.25 18.35 -17.98
CA LEU A 9 10.99 17.60 -19.20
C LEU A 9 11.66 16.23 -19.12
N ILE A 10 11.03 15.23 -19.75
CA ILE A 10 11.65 13.91 -19.89
C ILE A 10 12.76 14.01 -20.93
N ARG A 11 14.00 13.76 -20.51
CA ARG A 11 15.14 13.71 -21.44
C ARG A 11 15.13 12.38 -22.19
N PRO A 12 15.05 12.38 -23.52
CA PRO A 12 15.16 11.18 -24.33
C PRO A 12 16.52 10.49 -24.10
N LYS A 13 16.51 9.15 -24.03
CA LYS A 13 17.72 8.33 -23.97
C LYS A 13 17.68 7.31 -25.10
N ARG A 14 18.87 6.84 -25.53
CA ARG A 14 18.95 5.71 -26.46
C ARG A 14 18.31 4.49 -25.81
N SER A 15 17.56 3.73 -26.57
CA SER A 15 16.91 2.50 -26.17
C SER A 15 17.30 1.37 -27.14
N THR A 16 17.42 0.18 -26.59
CA THR A 16 17.56 -1.07 -27.36
C THR A 16 16.23 -1.76 -27.58
N ILE A 17 15.15 -1.20 -27.03
CA ILE A 17 13.78 -1.73 -27.13
C ILE A 17 13.19 -1.30 -28.47
N ASN A 18 12.67 -2.27 -29.23
CA ASN A 18 12.07 -2.06 -30.54
C ASN A 18 10.55 -1.93 -30.50
N SER A 19 9.91 -2.49 -29.47
CA SER A 19 8.46 -2.47 -29.28
C SER A 19 8.06 -2.09 -27.87
N ARG A 20 6.91 -1.43 -27.71
CA ARG A 20 6.32 -1.15 -26.40
C ARG A 20 6.02 -2.43 -25.60
N SER A 21 5.73 -3.54 -26.28
CA SER A 21 5.48 -4.85 -25.66
C SER A 21 6.70 -5.44 -24.94
N GLU A 22 7.90 -4.97 -25.26
CA GLU A 22 9.16 -5.41 -24.63
C GLU A 22 9.45 -4.66 -23.31
N VAL A 23 8.64 -3.64 -22.99
CA VAL A 23 8.86 -2.82 -21.78
C VAL A 23 8.40 -3.58 -20.54
N ASP A 24 9.34 -3.91 -19.65
CA ASP A 24 8.99 -4.40 -18.31
C ASP A 24 8.86 -3.21 -17.35
N LEU A 25 7.64 -3.03 -16.81
CA LEU A 25 7.32 -1.98 -15.84
C LEU A 25 7.68 -2.36 -14.41
N LYS A 26 7.98 -3.62 -14.14
CA LYS A 26 8.31 -4.08 -12.79
C LYS A 26 9.64 -3.49 -12.34
N ARG A 27 9.70 -3.18 -11.06
CA ARG A 27 10.91 -2.68 -10.38
C ARG A 27 11.05 -3.38 -9.04
N CYS A 28 12.29 -3.58 -8.61
CA CYS A 28 12.61 -4.06 -7.28
C CYS A 28 12.93 -2.86 -6.39
N PHE A 29 12.28 -2.80 -5.23
CA PHE A 29 12.47 -1.78 -4.21
C PHE A 29 12.97 -2.39 -2.91
N LYS A 30 14.03 -1.79 -2.36
CA LYS A 30 14.54 -2.05 -1.01
C LYS A 30 14.21 -0.85 -0.14
N PHE A 31 13.50 -1.09 0.95
CA PHE A 31 13.09 0.00 1.84
C PHE A 31 14.09 0.18 2.98
N LYS A 32 14.42 1.43 3.28
CA LYS A 32 15.45 1.78 4.27
C LYS A 32 15.21 1.17 5.67
N TYR A 33 13.96 0.97 6.03
CA TYR A 33 13.55 0.56 7.38
C TYR A 33 12.74 -0.75 7.39
N SER A 34 12.79 -1.51 6.31
CA SER A 34 12.17 -2.82 6.21
C SER A 34 13.17 -3.81 5.62
N PRO A 35 13.26 -5.04 6.13
CA PRO A 35 14.07 -6.10 5.54
C PRO A 35 13.47 -6.64 4.24
N LEU A 36 12.20 -6.32 3.96
CA LEU A 36 11.48 -6.82 2.79
C LEU A 36 11.92 -6.09 1.53
N GLU A 37 12.10 -6.87 0.46
CA GLU A 37 12.19 -6.37 -0.91
C GLU A 37 10.82 -6.53 -1.57
N TRP A 38 10.37 -5.50 -2.27
CA TRP A 38 9.13 -5.56 -3.02
C TRP A 38 9.40 -5.46 -4.52
N ILE A 39 8.73 -6.31 -5.31
CA ILE A 39 8.85 -6.34 -6.76
C ILE A 39 7.47 -6.13 -7.37
N GLY A 40 7.32 -5.09 -8.18
CA GLY A 40 6.06 -4.81 -8.85
C GLY A 40 6.12 -3.56 -9.72
N THR A 41 4.99 -3.25 -10.32
CA THR A 41 4.79 -1.98 -11.03
C THR A 41 4.57 -0.87 -10.02
N PRO A 42 5.39 0.21 -10.00
CA PRO A 42 5.37 1.23 -8.95
C PRO A 42 4.19 2.20 -9.08
N ILE A 43 3.00 1.66 -9.00
CA ILE A 43 1.72 2.37 -9.01
C ILE A 43 0.92 1.88 -7.81
N ILE A 44 0.23 2.79 -7.15
CA ILE A 44 -0.68 2.49 -6.04
C ILE A 44 -2.05 3.06 -6.39
N SER A 45 -3.08 2.21 -6.40
CA SER A 45 -4.47 2.67 -6.50
C SER A 45 -4.86 3.39 -5.20
N ALA A 46 -5.52 4.54 -5.34
CA ALA A 46 -5.89 5.38 -4.20
C ALA A 46 -6.91 4.68 -3.28
N ASN A 47 -6.85 5.01 -1.98
CA ASN A 47 -7.71 4.46 -0.94
C ASN A 47 -9.11 5.10 -0.90
N MET A 48 -9.68 5.36 -2.06
CA MET A 48 -11.03 5.88 -2.24
C MET A 48 -12.03 4.71 -2.33
N ASP A 49 -13.27 4.98 -2.00
CA ASP A 49 -14.37 4.00 -2.02
C ASP A 49 -14.65 3.36 -3.39
N SER A 50 -14.21 4.02 -4.47
CA SER A 50 -14.34 3.52 -5.85
C SER A 50 -13.08 2.87 -6.42
N THR A 51 -11.91 3.12 -5.85
CA THR A 51 -10.61 2.65 -6.37
C THR A 51 -9.83 1.79 -5.38
N GLY A 52 -10.13 1.91 -4.09
CA GLY A 52 -9.52 1.13 -3.02
C GLY A 52 -10.39 -0.04 -2.58
N THR A 53 -10.88 -0.84 -3.53
CA THR A 53 -11.78 -1.97 -3.25
C THR A 53 -11.11 -3.33 -3.46
N PHE A 54 -11.71 -4.39 -2.90
CA PHE A 54 -11.22 -5.75 -3.09
C PHE A 54 -11.27 -6.17 -4.56
N GLU A 55 -12.29 -5.76 -5.30
CA GLU A 55 -12.44 -6.05 -6.73
C GLU A 55 -11.34 -5.36 -7.56
N VAL A 56 -11.00 -4.11 -7.21
CA VAL A 56 -9.90 -3.39 -7.84
C VAL A 56 -8.56 -4.07 -7.51
N TYR A 57 -8.38 -4.52 -6.26
CA TYR A 57 -7.20 -5.29 -5.88
C TYR A 57 -7.03 -6.54 -6.76
N GLU A 58 -8.08 -7.33 -6.96
CA GLU A 58 -8.01 -8.55 -7.76
C GLU A 58 -7.56 -8.29 -9.20
N CYS A 59 -8.07 -7.23 -9.80
CA CYS A 59 -7.66 -6.81 -11.14
C CYS A 59 -6.20 -6.34 -11.17
N LEU A 60 -5.79 -5.51 -10.21
CA LEU A 60 -4.48 -4.87 -10.19
C LEU A 60 -3.36 -5.81 -9.72
N TYR A 61 -3.66 -6.74 -8.82
CA TYR A 61 -2.71 -7.74 -8.33
C TYR A 61 -2.10 -8.57 -9.45
N GLN A 62 -2.86 -8.93 -10.47
CA GLN A 62 -2.38 -9.67 -11.64
C GLN A 62 -1.26 -8.92 -12.38
N HIS A 63 -1.27 -7.59 -12.30
CA HIS A 63 -0.26 -6.70 -12.88
C HIS A 63 0.84 -6.29 -11.87
N LYS A 64 0.85 -6.88 -10.67
CA LYS A 64 1.77 -6.53 -9.58
C LYS A 64 1.70 -5.04 -9.21
N ILE A 65 0.49 -4.51 -9.16
CA ILE A 65 0.15 -3.14 -8.75
C ILE A 65 -0.47 -3.20 -7.36
N VAL A 66 -0.13 -2.26 -6.50
CA VAL A 66 -0.64 -2.18 -5.12
C VAL A 66 -1.97 -1.45 -5.08
N THR A 67 -2.92 -1.96 -4.31
CA THR A 67 -4.18 -1.27 -4.02
C THR A 67 -4.21 -0.82 -2.56
N ALA A 68 -4.32 0.48 -2.30
CA ALA A 68 -4.64 0.96 -0.98
C ALA A 68 -6.15 0.80 -0.74
N LEU A 69 -6.53 -0.16 0.11
CA LEU A 69 -7.93 -0.41 0.44
C LEU A 69 -8.51 0.75 1.24
N HIS A 70 -9.75 1.14 0.96
CA HIS A 70 -10.41 2.18 1.73
C HIS A 70 -10.65 1.74 3.18
N LYS A 71 -10.69 2.70 4.11
CA LYS A 71 -10.76 2.46 5.57
C LYS A 71 -12.14 2.03 6.11
N PHE A 72 -13.13 1.86 5.25
CA PHE A 72 -14.52 1.60 5.66
C PHE A 72 -14.91 0.13 5.65
N TYR A 73 -14.00 -0.77 5.29
CA TYR A 73 -14.26 -2.21 5.35
C TYR A 73 -14.40 -2.68 6.81
N THR A 74 -15.40 -3.53 7.04
CA THR A 74 -15.63 -4.19 8.32
C THR A 74 -14.72 -5.41 8.52
N LEU A 75 -14.62 -5.91 9.74
CA LEU A 75 -13.86 -7.12 10.04
C LEU A 75 -14.45 -8.36 9.34
N GLU A 76 -15.77 -8.41 9.19
CA GLU A 76 -16.46 -9.48 8.47
C GLU A 76 -16.11 -9.47 6.97
N GLN A 77 -16.01 -8.29 6.37
CA GLN A 77 -15.60 -8.14 4.98
C GLN A 77 -14.14 -8.57 4.76
N TYR A 78 -13.23 -8.27 5.69
CA TYR A 78 -11.85 -8.78 5.64
C TYR A 78 -11.78 -10.30 5.78
N LYS A 79 -12.62 -10.92 6.64
CA LYS A 79 -12.73 -12.38 6.74
C LYS A 79 -13.20 -13.00 5.44
N TYR A 80 -14.30 -12.46 4.89
CA TYR A 80 -14.83 -12.90 3.60
C TYR A 80 -13.80 -12.82 2.49
N PHE A 81 -13.08 -11.69 2.42
CA PHE A 81 -12.03 -11.48 1.43
C PHE A 81 -10.92 -12.52 1.54
N LYS A 82 -10.43 -12.79 2.76
CA LYS A 82 -9.41 -13.82 3.00
C LYS A 82 -9.86 -15.23 2.61
N GLU A 83 -11.12 -15.56 2.85
CA GLU A 83 -11.66 -16.91 2.63
C GLU A 83 -11.99 -17.21 1.17
N HIS A 84 -12.29 -16.17 0.37
CA HIS A 84 -12.84 -16.36 -0.98
C HIS A 84 -11.93 -15.87 -2.10
N HIS A 85 -10.78 -15.26 -1.77
CA HIS A 85 -9.88 -14.66 -2.77
C HIS A 85 -8.43 -15.10 -2.55
N ASP A 86 -7.63 -15.06 -3.62
CA ASP A 86 -6.17 -15.24 -3.54
C ASP A 86 -5.53 -13.95 -3.03
N VAL A 87 -5.22 -13.91 -1.74
CA VAL A 87 -4.74 -12.72 -1.07
C VAL A 87 -3.23 -12.76 -0.90
N ASN A 88 -2.55 -11.81 -1.54
CA ASN A 88 -1.12 -11.62 -1.40
C ASN A 88 -0.83 -10.32 -0.63
N PRO A 89 -0.21 -10.39 0.57
CA PRO A 89 0.03 -9.25 1.44
C PRO A 89 0.95 -8.17 0.85
N ASP A 90 1.66 -8.47 -0.24
CA ASP A 90 2.57 -7.53 -0.89
C ASP A 90 1.88 -6.54 -1.82
N TYR A 91 0.60 -6.76 -2.18
CA TYR A 91 -0.06 -5.97 -3.22
C TYR A 91 -1.33 -5.26 -2.77
N PHE A 92 -1.57 -5.19 -1.49
CA PHE A 92 -2.58 -4.27 -0.94
C PHE A 92 -2.07 -3.57 0.32
N MET A 93 -2.72 -2.47 0.66
CA MET A 93 -2.49 -1.70 1.89
C MET A 93 -3.78 -1.64 2.69
N ILE A 94 -3.68 -1.80 4.01
CA ILE A 94 -4.78 -1.48 4.91
C ILE A 94 -4.71 0.00 5.23
N SER A 95 -5.79 0.74 4.97
CA SER A 95 -5.84 2.18 5.25
C SER A 95 -6.41 2.47 6.64
N SER A 96 -5.84 3.46 7.30
CA SER A 96 -6.27 3.93 8.62
C SER A 96 -6.12 5.45 8.74
N GLY A 97 -7.03 6.08 9.47
CA GLY A 97 -6.79 7.41 10.04
C GLY A 97 -6.03 7.33 11.36
N ILE A 98 -6.00 8.43 12.12
CA ILE A 98 -5.30 8.52 13.42
C ILE A 98 -6.27 8.78 14.58
N ALA A 99 -7.57 8.55 14.37
CA ALA A 99 -8.60 8.75 15.41
C ALA A 99 -8.45 7.76 16.57
N ASP A 100 -9.11 8.07 17.68
CA ASP A 100 -9.16 7.16 18.82
C ASP A 100 -9.73 5.80 18.40
N GLY A 101 -9.08 4.72 18.87
CA GLY A 101 -9.46 3.36 18.49
C GLY A 101 -8.84 2.83 17.20
N ALA A 102 -8.22 3.66 16.34
CA ALA A 102 -7.63 3.24 15.08
C ALA A 102 -6.56 2.13 15.26
N ILE A 103 -5.73 2.22 16.29
CA ILE A 103 -4.73 1.19 16.62
C ILE A 103 -5.41 -0.16 16.92
N LYS A 104 -6.46 -0.15 17.75
CA LYS A 104 -7.20 -1.39 18.09
C LYS A 104 -7.86 -2.00 16.87
N HIS A 105 -8.41 -1.14 15.99
CA HIS A 105 -9.02 -1.60 14.75
C HIS A 105 -7.99 -2.25 13.82
N LEU A 106 -6.81 -1.64 13.63
CA LEU A 106 -5.71 -2.23 12.88
C LEU A 106 -5.29 -3.59 13.47
N GLN A 107 -5.13 -3.70 14.80
CA GLN A 107 -4.81 -4.97 15.45
C GLN A 107 -5.87 -6.04 15.20
N SER A 108 -7.16 -5.66 15.19
CA SER A 108 -8.23 -6.59 14.87
C SER A 108 -8.16 -7.08 13.42
N ILE A 109 -7.80 -6.21 12.46
CA ILE A 109 -7.62 -6.59 11.06
C ILE A 109 -6.40 -7.51 10.91
N PHE A 110 -5.27 -7.20 11.56
CA PHE A 110 -4.06 -8.05 11.52
C PHE A 110 -4.30 -9.45 12.12
N GLY A 111 -5.22 -9.59 13.06
CA GLY A 111 -5.67 -10.90 13.55
C GLY A 111 -6.47 -11.72 12.52
N ILE A 112 -6.89 -11.10 11.43
CA ILE A 112 -7.69 -11.73 10.37
C ILE A 112 -6.83 -12.00 9.13
N ILE A 113 -6.09 -11.00 8.65
CA ILE A 113 -5.39 -11.02 7.36
C ILE A 113 -3.98 -10.47 7.51
N ASP A 114 -3.02 -11.13 6.85
CA ASP A 114 -1.65 -10.64 6.75
C ASP A 114 -1.57 -9.47 5.78
N CYS A 115 -0.77 -8.46 6.12
CA CYS A 115 -0.58 -7.28 5.27
C CYS A 115 0.80 -6.67 5.53
N ASN A 116 1.56 -6.42 4.46
CA ASN A 116 2.89 -5.83 4.55
C ASN A 116 2.89 -4.30 4.46
N TRP A 117 1.72 -3.70 4.20
CA TRP A 117 1.60 -2.27 3.94
C TRP A 117 0.47 -1.64 4.72
N ILE A 118 0.73 -0.49 5.32
CA ILE A 118 -0.28 0.32 6.00
C ILE A 118 -0.27 1.71 5.38
N CYS A 119 -1.44 2.17 4.92
CA CYS A 119 -1.67 3.53 4.45
C CYS A 119 -2.28 4.35 5.58
N ILE A 120 -1.53 5.30 6.14
CA ILE A 120 -2.06 6.25 7.13
C ILE A 120 -2.50 7.50 6.39
N ASP A 121 -3.82 7.65 6.24
CA ASP A 121 -4.45 8.69 5.45
C ASP A 121 -5.12 9.74 6.32
N ILE A 122 -4.55 10.95 6.30
CA ILE A 122 -5.05 12.13 7.01
C ILE A 122 -4.89 13.39 6.17
N ALA A 123 -5.76 14.37 6.40
CA ALA A 123 -5.79 15.61 5.61
C ALA A 123 -4.52 16.47 5.73
N ASN A 124 -3.81 16.41 6.87
CA ASN A 124 -2.57 17.15 7.11
C ASN A 124 -1.48 16.24 7.68
N GLY A 125 -0.56 15.79 6.85
CA GLY A 125 0.58 14.94 7.23
C GLY A 125 1.68 15.62 8.08
N TYR A 126 1.59 16.90 8.35
CA TYR A 126 2.62 17.66 9.10
C TYR A 126 2.33 17.80 10.58
N ILE A 127 1.27 17.19 11.10
CA ILE A 127 0.94 17.25 12.53
C ILE A 127 1.80 16.28 13.35
N SER A 128 2.21 16.69 14.54
CA SER A 128 3.04 15.87 15.45
C SER A 128 2.36 14.54 15.83
N ASN A 129 1.04 14.52 15.96
CA ASN A 129 0.27 13.32 16.27
C ASN A 129 0.45 12.21 15.22
N LEU A 130 0.64 12.54 13.94
CA LEU A 130 0.93 11.54 12.91
C LEU A 130 2.22 10.78 13.21
N VAL A 131 3.29 11.50 13.56
CA VAL A 131 4.58 10.87 13.87
C VAL A 131 4.45 9.88 15.03
N ASN A 132 3.74 10.27 16.08
CA ASN A 132 3.50 9.41 17.25
C ASN A 132 2.63 8.21 16.88
N PHE A 133 1.62 8.41 16.06
CA PHE A 133 0.77 7.32 15.55
C PHE A 133 1.59 6.33 14.71
N CYS A 134 2.44 6.79 13.79
CA CYS A 134 3.31 5.94 12.99
C CYS A 134 4.26 5.09 13.85
N LYS A 135 4.81 5.65 14.94
CA LYS A 135 5.64 4.89 15.88
C LYS A 135 4.85 3.74 16.51
N ARG A 136 3.65 4.04 17.03
CA ARG A 136 2.76 3.03 17.63
C ARG A 136 2.33 1.96 16.64
N VAL A 137 2.05 2.33 15.38
CA VAL A 137 1.72 1.36 14.33
C VAL A 137 2.90 0.43 14.07
N ARG A 138 4.14 0.94 14.04
CA ARG A 138 5.34 0.10 13.91
C ARG A 138 5.53 -0.86 15.08
N GLU A 139 5.27 -0.44 16.29
CA GLU A 139 5.35 -1.30 17.48
C GLU A 139 4.38 -2.49 17.40
N ILE A 140 3.15 -2.25 16.96
CA ILE A 140 2.17 -3.34 16.80
C ILE A 140 2.47 -4.23 15.58
N SER A 141 2.97 -3.68 14.48
CA SER A 141 3.27 -4.47 13.28
C SER A 141 4.45 -5.42 13.50
N VAL A 142 5.46 -5.03 14.26
CA VAL A 142 6.60 -5.90 14.62
C VAL A 142 6.16 -7.09 15.47
N SER A 143 5.15 -6.94 16.32
CA SER A 143 4.65 -8.06 17.15
C SER A 143 3.83 -9.09 16.38
N TYR A 144 3.36 -8.78 15.17
CA TYR A 144 2.60 -9.70 14.29
C TYR A 144 3.45 -10.31 13.16
N THR A 145 4.66 -9.79 12.93
CA THR A 145 5.58 -10.30 11.89
C THR A 145 6.65 -11.25 12.45
N HIS A 146 6.42 -11.86 13.61
CA HIS A 146 7.24 -12.96 14.07
C HIS A 146 6.79 -14.27 13.40
N LEU A 147 7.29 -14.46 12.19
CA LEU A 147 7.58 -15.77 11.62
C LEU A 147 8.91 -15.72 10.89
#